data_9a6e48ebb9bc7ccc7e85ce2e77782618
#
_entry.id   9a6e48ebb9bc7ccc7e85ce2e77782618
#
_cell.length_a   1.000
_cell.length_b   1.000
_cell.length_c   1.000
_cell.angle_alpha   90.00
_cell.angle_beta   90.00
_cell.angle_gamma   90.00
#
_symmetry.space_group_name_H-M   'P 1'
#
loop_
_entity.id
_entity.type
_entity.pdbx_description
1 polymer ?
#
loop_
_entity_poly.entity_id
_entity_poly.type
_entity_poly.pdbx_seq_one_letter_code
_entity_poly.pdbx_strand_id
1 'polypeptide(L)'
;MTSVKFMEAFKSLPQGLVQCVTGGIRVGHHHRIDPDAQLGSGWATGTTVVLTPPGTVGAVDGRGGAPGTRETDLLDPSNSVRHVDAVVLTGGSAYGLAAADGVMNWLEPHGRGVALDGGVVPIVPAAVIFDLPVGGWQCRPDAQFGY
;
A
#
# COMPACT_ATOMS: atom_id res chain seq x y z
N MET A 1 -12.68 -18.41 -20.39
CA MET A 1 -13.07 -17.13 -21.05
C MET A 1 -13.27 -15.95 -20.08
N THR A 2 -12.86 -16.06 -18.81
CA THR A 2 -13.15 -15.07 -17.75
C THR A 2 -11.93 -14.18 -17.42
N SER A 3 -10.72 -14.61 -17.76
CA SER A 3 -9.48 -13.88 -17.41
C SER A 3 -9.19 -12.65 -18.28
N VAL A 4 -9.55 -12.68 -19.56
CA VAL A 4 -9.24 -11.58 -20.49
C VAL A 4 -10.13 -10.35 -20.26
N LYS A 5 -11.39 -10.55 -19.90
CA LYS A 5 -12.31 -9.44 -19.59
C LYS A 5 -11.93 -8.70 -18.29
N PHE A 6 -11.32 -9.39 -17.34
CA PHE A 6 -10.86 -8.78 -16.09
C PHE A 6 -9.67 -7.83 -16.35
N MET A 7 -8.74 -8.23 -17.20
CA MET A 7 -7.59 -7.38 -17.56
C MET A 7 -7.96 -6.16 -18.43
N GLU A 8 -8.97 -6.26 -19.28
CA GLU A 8 -9.43 -5.11 -20.07
C GLU A 8 -10.15 -4.07 -19.21
N ALA A 9 -10.89 -4.49 -18.18
CA ALA A 9 -11.51 -3.58 -17.22
C ALA A 9 -10.48 -2.76 -16.44
N PHE A 10 -9.29 -3.33 -16.16
CA PHE A 10 -8.20 -2.61 -15.49
C PHE A 10 -7.54 -1.53 -16.34
N LYS A 11 -7.50 -1.69 -17.68
CA LYS A 11 -6.88 -0.74 -18.59
C LYS A 11 -7.67 0.56 -18.76
N SER A 12 -8.93 0.58 -18.38
CA SER A 12 -9.84 1.74 -18.57
C SER A 12 -10.14 2.51 -17.27
N LEU A 13 -9.57 2.11 -16.13
CA LEU A 13 -9.83 2.78 -14.86
C LEU A 13 -8.90 3.99 -14.70
N PRO A 14 -9.44 5.17 -14.39
CA PRO A 14 -8.59 6.31 -14.05
C PRO A 14 -7.72 5.98 -12.83
N GLN A 15 -6.50 6.53 -12.81
CA GLN A 15 -5.61 6.42 -11.64
C GLN A 15 -6.35 6.91 -10.40
N GLY A 16 -6.23 6.18 -9.30
CA GLY A 16 -6.86 6.52 -8.03
C GLY A 16 -8.27 5.97 -7.83
N LEU A 17 -8.79 5.12 -8.73
CA LEU A 17 -10.12 4.53 -8.51
C LEU A 17 -10.08 3.49 -7.38
N VAL A 18 -10.84 3.76 -6.32
CA VAL A 18 -11.08 2.81 -5.23
C VAL A 18 -12.16 1.82 -5.68
N GLN A 19 -11.77 0.57 -5.88
CA GLN A 19 -12.74 -0.52 -6.10
C GLN A 19 -13.24 -1.06 -4.76
N CYS A 20 -14.56 -1.16 -4.60
CA CYS A 20 -15.15 -1.95 -3.54
C CYS A 20 -15.04 -3.43 -3.93
N VAL A 21 -14.18 -4.15 -3.22
CA VAL A 21 -14.13 -5.60 -3.28
C VAL A 21 -15.22 -6.13 -2.32
N THR A 22 -15.38 -7.39 -2.10
CA THR A 22 -16.42 -7.92 -1.20
C THR A 22 -16.13 -7.59 0.27
N GLY A 23 -17.16 -7.51 1.10
CA GLY A 23 -17.02 -7.36 2.57
C GLY A 23 -16.55 -5.96 3.05
N GLY A 24 -16.71 -4.91 2.25
CA GLY A 24 -16.31 -3.55 2.63
C GLY A 24 -14.83 -3.25 2.45
N ILE A 25 -14.06 -4.18 1.90
CA ILE A 25 -12.66 -3.95 1.48
C ILE A 25 -12.66 -3.04 0.25
N ARG A 26 -11.78 -2.05 0.25
CA ARG A 26 -11.56 -1.16 -0.90
C ARG A 26 -10.10 -1.25 -1.32
N VAL A 27 -9.85 -1.23 -2.63
CA VAL A 27 -8.48 -1.30 -3.18
C VAL A 27 -8.28 -0.13 -4.11
N GLY A 28 -7.18 0.60 -3.88
CA GLY A 28 -6.72 1.67 -4.74
C GLY A 28 -5.31 1.40 -5.25
N HIS A 29 -5.00 1.92 -6.43
CA HIS A 29 -3.69 1.80 -7.03
C HIS A 29 -3.24 3.16 -7.55
N HIS A 30 -1.98 3.49 -7.30
CA HIS A 30 -1.28 4.58 -7.98
C HIS A 30 0.01 4.04 -8.57
N HIS A 31 0.25 4.32 -9.84
CA HIS A 31 1.49 3.93 -10.49
C HIS A 31 1.97 5.02 -11.43
N ARG A 32 3.26 5.03 -11.68
CA ARG A 32 3.87 5.82 -12.74
C ARG A 32 4.77 4.93 -13.58
N ILE A 33 4.45 4.85 -14.86
CA ILE A 33 5.18 4.06 -15.83
C ILE A 33 5.38 4.95 -17.05
N ASP A 34 6.63 5.36 -17.29
CA ASP A 34 6.97 6.10 -18.49
C ASP A 34 7.02 5.13 -19.66
N PRO A 35 6.52 5.51 -20.87
CA PRO A 35 6.48 4.61 -22.03
C PRO A 35 7.86 4.13 -22.49
N ASP A 36 8.90 4.91 -22.18
CA ASP A 36 10.30 4.67 -22.54
C ASP A 36 11.16 4.28 -21.34
N ALA A 37 10.53 3.87 -20.21
CA ALA A 37 11.26 3.42 -19.03
C ALA A 37 12.15 2.22 -19.36
N GLN A 38 13.37 2.27 -18.87
CA GLN A 38 14.41 1.26 -19.07
C GLN A 38 15.10 0.95 -17.73
N LEU A 39 15.88 -0.13 -17.70
CA LEU A 39 16.72 -0.41 -16.54
C LEU A 39 17.62 0.80 -16.22
N GLY A 40 17.46 1.35 -15.03
CA GLY A 40 18.20 2.52 -14.55
C GLY A 40 17.63 3.87 -14.98
N SER A 41 16.51 3.94 -15.71
CA SER A 41 15.99 5.21 -16.25
C SER A 41 14.45 5.20 -16.35
N GLY A 42 13.83 6.36 -16.07
CA GLY A 42 12.38 6.57 -16.14
C GLY A 42 11.62 6.02 -14.93
N TRP A 43 10.31 6.23 -14.91
CA TRP A 43 9.42 5.69 -13.88
C TRP A 43 8.90 4.32 -14.27
N ALA A 44 8.97 3.35 -13.38
CA ALA A 44 8.37 2.01 -13.56
C ALA A 44 8.05 1.40 -12.19
N THR A 45 7.16 2.03 -11.42
CA THR A 45 6.84 1.62 -10.06
C THR A 45 5.43 2.06 -9.67
N GLY A 46 4.94 1.59 -8.52
CA GLY A 46 3.62 1.95 -8.03
C GLY A 46 3.34 1.45 -6.62
N THR A 47 2.16 1.80 -6.14
CA THR A 47 1.64 1.46 -4.81
C THR A 47 0.23 0.94 -4.93
N THR A 48 -0.08 -0.10 -4.16
CA THR A 48 -1.43 -0.62 -3.95
C THR A 48 -1.80 -0.44 -2.50
N VAL A 49 -2.95 0.14 -2.24
CA VAL A 49 -3.53 0.30 -0.91
C VAL A 49 -4.78 -0.55 -0.79
N VAL A 50 -4.83 -1.38 0.23
CA VAL A 50 -6.02 -2.16 0.61
C VAL A 50 -6.58 -1.55 1.88
N LEU A 51 -7.67 -0.79 1.78
CA LEU A 51 -8.41 -0.29 2.96
C LEU A 51 -9.29 -1.41 3.51
N THR A 52 -9.17 -1.64 4.80
CA THR A 52 -9.91 -2.72 5.48
C THR A 52 -11.13 -2.18 6.24
N PRO A 53 -12.20 -2.97 6.42
CA PRO A 53 -13.28 -2.61 7.32
C PRO A 53 -12.80 -2.43 8.77
N PRO A 54 -13.48 -1.63 9.60
CA PRO A 54 -13.20 -1.54 11.02
C PRO A 54 -13.23 -2.92 11.69
N GLY A 55 -12.30 -3.18 12.60
CA GLY A 55 -12.19 -4.45 13.32
C GLY A 55 -11.46 -5.55 12.55
N THR A 56 -10.86 -5.26 11.40
CA THR A 56 -10.06 -6.25 10.66
C THR A 56 -8.79 -6.60 11.41
N VAL A 57 -8.54 -7.90 11.60
CA VAL A 57 -7.30 -8.42 12.16
C VAL A 57 -6.32 -8.70 11.02
N GLY A 58 -5.08 -8.22 11.17
CA GLY A 58 -3.98 -8.48 10.25
C GLY A 58 -3.08 -9.61 10.74
N ALA A 59 -2.41 -10.26 9.79
CA ALA A 59 -1.33 -11.20 10.06
C ALA A 59 -0.25 -11.09 8.99
N VAL A 60 0.96 -11.46 9.32
CA VAL A 60 2.10 -11.43 8.40
C VAL A 60 2.90 -12.74 8.49
N ASP A 61 3.45 -13.14 7.36
CA ASP A 61 4.49 -14.16 7.28
C ASP A 61 5.71 -13.52 6.62
N GLY A 62 6.66 -13.09 7.43
CA GLY A 62 7.87 -12.38 7.01
C GLY A 62 9.01 -13.32 6.68
N ARG A 63 8.92 -14.03 5.57
CA ARG A 63 9.99 -14.92 5.09
C ARG A 63 10.99 -14.20 4.19
N GLY A 64 12.17 -14.77 4.08
CA GLY A 64 13.25 -14.26 3.24
C GLY A 64 14.32 -13.51 4.03
N GLY A 65 15.43 -13.20 3.36
CA GLY A 65 16.63 -12.67 3.98
C GLY A 65 16.65 -11.15 4.16
N ALA A 66 15.72 -10.43 3.51
CA ALA A 66 15.70 -8.95 3.53
C ALA A 66 14.26 -8.41 3.43
N PRO A 67 13.39 -8.70 4.39
CA PRO A 67 12.02 -8.20 4.36
C PRO A 67 12.02 -6.68 4.53
N GLY A 68 11.48 -5.96 3.54
CA GLY A 68 11.21 -4.53 3.62
C GLY A 68 9.78 -4.32 4.09
N THR A 69 9.59 -4.08 5.39
CA THR A 69 8.26 -3.99 6.00
C THR A 69 8.17 -2.85 7.01
N ARG A 70 6.94 -2.45 7.31
CA ARG A 70 6.60 -1.47 8.34
C ARG A 70 5.43 -2.01 9.16
N GLU A 71 5.47 -1.83 10.50
CA GLU A 71 4.42 -2.18 11.46
C GLU A 71 4.02 -3.67 11.48
N THR A 72 4.88 -4.57 11.00
CA THR A 72 4.59 -6.01 10.96
C THR A 72 4.71 -6.66 12.33
N ASP A 73 5.59 -6.19 13.20
CA ASP A 73 5.72 -6.71 14.57
C ASP A 73 4.47 -6.46 15.41
N LEU A 74 3.74 -5.36 15.09
CA LEU A 74 2.48 -5.03 15.74
C LEU A 74 1.40 -6.08 15.48
N LEU A 75 1.50 -6.87 14.41
CA LEU A 75 0.52 -7.90 14.07
C LEU A 75 0.63 -9.17 14.94
N ASP A 76 1.63 -9.28 15.81
CA ASP A 76 1.71 -10.38 16.77
C ASP A 76 0.50 -10.32 17.72
N PRO A 77 -0.25 -11.44 17.88
CA PRO A 77 -1.45 -11.46 18.73
C PRO A 77 -1.21 -11.12 20.21
N SER A 78 0.03 -11.15 20.67
CA SER A 78 0.41 -10.75 22.04
C SER A 78 0.40 -9.23 22.24
N ASN A 79 0.44 -8.44 21.17
CA ASN A 79 0.43 -6.99 21.23
C ASN A 79 -0.96 -6.42 21.56
N SER A 80 -1.01 -5.20 22.10
CA SER A 80 -2.25 -4.57 22.56
C SER A 80 -3.12 -4.05 21.42
N VAL A 81 -2.53 -3.67 20.28
CA VAL A 81 -3.25 -3.23 19.08
C VAL A 81 -3.71 -4.46 18.30
N ARG A 82 -5.00 -4.53 18.01
CA ARG A 82 -5.64 -5.73 17.45
C ARG A 82 -6.08 -5.60 16.01
N HIS A 83 -6.22 -4.38 15.50
CA HIS A 83 -6.86 -4.14 14.22
C HIS A 83 -5.98 -3.31 13.30
N VAL A 84 -6.14 -3.51 12.01
CA VAL A 84 -5.47 -2.76 10.95
C VAL A 84 -6.48 -1.96 10.14
N ASP A 85 -6.09 -0.77 9.68
CA ASP A 85 -6.94 0.13 8.91
C ASP A 85 -6.69 0.02 7.41
N ALA A 86 -5.47 -0.30 7.03
CA ALA A 86 -5.08 -0.57 5.66
C ALA A 86 -3.84 -1.47 5.59
N VAL A 87 -3.58 -2.02 4.41
CA VAL A 87 -2.31 -2.68 4.04
C VAL A 87 -1.77 -1.99 2.81
N VAL A 88 -0.45 -1.71 2.79
CA VAL A 88 0.24 -1.09 1.65
C VAL A 88 1.22 -2.07 1.04
N LEU A 89 1.13 -2.25 -0.28
CA LEU A 89 2.08 -2.99 -1.09
C LEU A 89 2.69 -2.02 -2.09
N THR A 90 4.00 -1.82 -2.07
CA THR A 90 4.62 -0.74 -2.85
C THR A 90 5.96 -1.14 -3.43
N GLY A 91 6.35 -0.48 -4.52
CA GLY A 91 7.71 -0.52 -5.02
C GLY A 91 8.64 0.42 -4.24
N GLY A 92 9.84 0.63 -4.75
CA GLY A 92 10.82 1.55 -4.19
C GLY A 92 11.67 1.00 -3.05
N SER A 93 11.63 -0.32 -2.80
CA SER A 93 12.36 -0.93 -1.69
C SER A 93 12.03 -0.22 -0.37
N ALA A 94 12.95 -0.17 0.58
CA ALA A 94 12.74 0.48 1.89
C ALA A 94 12.30 1.97 1.77
N TYR A 95 12.72 2.68 0.72
CA TYR A 95 12.25 4.05 0.47
C TYR A 95 10.76 4.15 0.20
N GLY A 96 10.18 3.15 -0.48
CA GLY A 96 8.76 3.12 -0.81
C GLY A 96 7.85 2.94 0.40
N LEU A 97 8.38 2.57 1.57
CA LEU A 97 7.62 2.55 2.84
C LEU A 97 7.03 3.93 3.19
N ALA A 98 7.57 5.02 2.62
CA ALA A 98 7.00 6.36 2.74
C ALA A 98 5.56 6.46 2.21
N ALA A 99 5.13 5.58 1.30
CA ALA A 99 3.75 5.54 0.83
C ALA A 99 2.75 5.28 1.97
N ALA A 100 3.14 4.53 3.00
CA ALA A 100 2.28 4.29 4.16
C ALA A 100 1.96 5.59 4.95
N ASP A 101 2.85 6.58 4.94
CA ASP A 101 2.57 7.89 5.55
C ASP A 101 1.42 8.61 4.83
N GLY A 102 1.36 8.50 3.50
CA GLY A 102 0.25 9.05 2.72
C GLY A 102 -1.08 8.40 3.07
N VAL A 103 -1.11 7.08 3.26
CA VAL A 103 -2.30 6.36 3.70
C VAL A 103 -2.73 6.80 5.11
N MET A 104 -1.79 6.97 6.03
CA MET A 104 -2.08 7.48 7.38
C MET A 104 -2.67 8.90 7.32
N ASN A 105 -2.08 9.79 6.52
CA ASN A 105 -2.56 11.15 6.30
C ASN A 105 -3.98 11.19 5.72
N TRP A 106 -4.35 10.19 4.92
CA TRP A 106 -5.71 10.06 4.42
C TRP A 106 -6.67 9.49 5.49
N LEU A 107 -6.25 8.50 6.27
CA LEU A 107 -7.09 7.82 7.27
C LEU A 107 -7.41 8.70 8.48
N GLU A 108 -6.47 9.50 8.96
CA GLU A 108 -6.61 10.31 10.17
C GLU A 108 -7.81 11.27 10.11
N PRO A 109 -7.98 12.13 9.08
CA PRO A 109 -9.15 13.02 9.00
C PRO A 109 -10.47 12.27 8.78
N HIS A 110 -10.41 10.99 8.37
CA HIS A 110 -11.58 10.11 8.28
C HIS A 110 -11.89 9.39 9.61
N GLY A 111 -11.17 9.71 10.69
CA GLY A 111 -11.38 9.13 12.02
C GLY A 111 -11.05 7.64 12.09
N ARG A 112 -10.15 7.15 11.22
CA ARG A 112 -9.73 5.76 11.12
C ARG A 112 -8.42 5.56 11.86
N GLY A 113 -8.37 4.61 12.80
CA GLY A 113 -7.20 4.30 13.60
C GLY A 113 -7.54 3.92 15.03
N VAL A 114 -6.51 3.69 15.82
CA VAL A 114 -6.61 3.51 17.27
C VAL A 114 -6.98 4.86 17.91
N ALA A 115 -8.12 4.92 18.58
CA ALA A 115 -8.60 6.13 19.22
C ALA A 115 -7.82 6.44 20.51
N LEU A 116 -7.37 7.67 20.63
CA LEU A 116 -6.68 8.24 21.79
C LEU A 116 -7.33 9.59 22.14
N ASP A 117 -7.00 10.16 23.29
CA ASP A 117 -7.60 11.42 23.77
C ASP A 117 -7.40 12.60 22.80
N GLY A 118 -6.32 12.60 22.01
CA GLY A 118 -5.98 13.67 21.07
C GLY A 118 -6.35 13.40 19.61
N GLY A 119 -6.86 12.22 19.28
CA GLY A 119 -7.16 11.84 17.90
C GLY A 119 -7.07 10.34 17.63
N VAL A 120 -6.77 9.98 16.40
CA VAL A 120 -6.60 8.57 16.00
C VAL A 120 -5.19 8.32 15.46
N VAL A 121 -4.69 7.12 15.66
CA VAL A 121 -3.43 6.65 15.06
C VAL A 121 -3.76 5.51 14.10
N PRO A 122 -3.74 5.76 12.78
CA PRO A 122 -3.99 4.72 11.79
C PRO A 122 -2.94 3.61 11.84
N ILE A 123 -3.38 2.37 11.72
CA ILE A 123 -2.50 1.19 11.70
C ILE A 123 -2.40 0.69 10.26
N VAL A 124 -1.22 0.88 9.66
CA VAL A 124 -0.97 0.67 8.23
C VAL A 124 0.27 -0.20 8.00
N PRO A 125 0.16 -1.52 8.18
CA PRO A 125 1.24 -2.42 7.80
C PRO A 125 1.58 -2.27 6.32
N ALA A 126 2.88 -2.28 6.01
CA ALA A 126 3.37 -2.13 4.66
C ALA A 126 4.45 -3.15 4.32
N ALA A 127 4.50 -3.55 3.05
CA ALA A 127 5.56 -4.37 2.48
C ALA A 127 6.00 -3.82 1.13
N VAL A 128 7.29 -3.95 0.82
CA VAL A 128 7.88 -3.43 -0.41
C VAL A 128 8.50 -4.52 -1.25
N ILE A 129 8.61 -4.24 -2.55
CA ILE A 129 9.44 -5.00 -3.48
C ILE A 129 10.70 -4.19 -3.82
N PHE A 130 11.79 -4.89 -4.12
CA PHE A 130 13.02 -4.30 -4.61
C PHE A 130 12.96 -4.14 -6.13
N ASP A 131 12.44 -3.02 -6.59
CA ASP A 131 12.30 -2.69 -8.01
C ASP A 131 13.19 -1.51 -8.45
N LEU A 132 14.07 -1.02 -7.59
CA LEU A 132 14.92 0.16 -7.84
C LEU A 132 15.69 0.14 -9.16
N PRO A 133 16.19 -1.01 -9.67
CA PRO A 133 16.87 -1.05 -10.96
C PRO A 133 15.94 -1.05 -12.17
N VAL A 134 14.63 -1.28 -11.99
CA VAL A 134 13.67 -1.47 -13.10
C VAL A 134 13.37 -0.14 -13.80
N GLY A 135 13.43 0.96 -13.08
CA GLY A 135 13.38 2.32 -13.61
C GLY A 135 14.57 3.09 -13.11
N GLY A 136 14.46 4.42 -13.04
CA GLY A 136 15.45 5.26 -12.43
C GLY A 136 15.50 5.07 -10.92
N TRP A 137 16.68 4.90 -10.37
CA TRP A 137 16.89 4.66 -8.93
C TRP A 137 16.19 5.66 -8.01
N GLN A 138 16.01 6.89 -8.46
CA GLN A 138 15.33 7.96 -7.73
C GLN A 138 13.82 8.02 -8.01
N CYS A 139 13.31 7.23 -8.98
CA CYS A 139 11.91 7.17 -9.35
C CYS A 139 11.19 6.13 -8.47
N ARG A 140 10.77 6.53 -7.28
CA ARG A 140 10.21 5.61 -6.28
C ARG A 140 9.00 6.23 -5.59
N PRO A 141 8.06 5.39 -5.12
CA PRO A 141 6.88 5.85 -4.40
C PRO A 141 7.23 6.66 -3.15
N ASP A 142 6.46 7.70 -2.92
CA ASP A 142 6.47 8.55 -1.73
C ASP A 142 5.09 8.61 -1.08
N ALA A 143 4.88 9.53 -0.13
CA ALA A 143 3.60 9.69 0.55
C ALA A 143 2.44 10.03 -0.42
N GLN A 144 2.72 10.72 -1.54
CA GLN A 144 1.68 11.02 -2.54
C GLN A 144 1.15 9.78 -3.25
N PHE A 145 1.97 8.74 -3.37
CA PHE A 145 1.53 7.46 -3.94
C PHE A 145 0.54 6.72 -3.03
N GLY A 146 0.58 6.98 -1.74
CA GLY A 146 -0.30 6.35 -0.76
C GLY A 146 -1.57 7.15 -0.46
N TYR A 147 -1.54 8.46 -0.68
CA TYR A 147 -2.66 9.37 -0.41
C TYR A 147 -3.73 9.24 -1.51
#